data_49268107be69eb6d9c456dc45b139739
#
_entry.id   49268107be69eb6d9c456dc45b139739
#
_cell.length_a   1.000
_cell.length_b   1.000
_cell.length_c   1.000
_cell.angle_alpha   90.00
_cell.angle_beta   90.00
_cell.angle_gamma   90.00
#
_symmetry.space_group_name_H-M   'P 1'
#
loop_
_entity.id
_entity.type
_entity.pdbx_description
1 polymer ?
#
loop_
_entity_poly.entity_id
_entity_poly.type
_entity_poly.pdbx_seq_one_letter_code
_entity_poly.pdbx_strand_id
1 'polypeptide(L)'
;MILRTALATRIARPAAAAFAAAALLLAGTATAHAVTPKPKGPAIADGTIYYYALKNQNTGRCVDDSWGAGLRAFTCNGLNYQNFNWYPQSDGTWIVQNQNTGRCIDDSADYGLRAFSCNYSAYQRWSITYQSDGTKTLKNQSTGRVMDDSLDFGLRAFGYNGLSYQRFTFVG
;
A
#
# COMPACT_ATOMS: atom_id res chain seq x y z
N MET A 1 -78.59 38.88 -36.46
CA MET A 1 -79.51 38.10 -35.66
C MET A 1 -78.70 36.91 -35.11
N ILE A 2 -78.21 37.03 -33.88
CA ILE A 2 -77.23 36.16 -33.32
C ILE A 2 -77.90 35.37 -32.19
N LEU A 3 -77.97 34.06 -32.36
CA LEU A 3 -78.43 33.13 -31.33
C LEU A 3 -77.26 32.79 -30.40
N ARG A 4 -77.45 33.03 -29.13
CA ARG A 4 -76.53 32.56 -28.10
C ARG A 4 -77.01 31.26 -27.50
N THR A 5 -76.27 30.22 -27.67
CA THR A 5 -76.46 28.93 -26.97
C THR A 5 -75.61 28.88 -25.76
N ALA A 6 -76.21 28.79 -24.59
CA ALA A 6 -75.50 28.64 -23.33
C ALA A 6 -75.15 27.16 -23.08
N LEU A 7 -73.87 26.89 -22.92
CA LEU A 7 -73.37 25.53 -22.57
C LEU A 7 -73.16 25.45 -21.04
N ALA A 8 -73.92 24.58 -20.40
CA ALA A 8 -73.85 24.34 -18.99
C ALA A 8 -72.61 23.45 -18.67
N THR A 9 -71.68 24.00 -17.97
CA THR A 9 -70.50 23.27 -17.52
C THR A 9 -70.83 22.51 -16.23
N ARG A 10 -70.77 21.20 -16.26
CA ARG A 10 -70.88 20.33 -15.10
C ARG A 10 -69.53 20.28 -14.42
N ILE A 11 -69.49 20.75 -13.20
CA ILE A 11 -68.25 20.65 -12.31
C ILE A 11 -68.23 19.25 -11.71
N ALA A 12 -67.30 18.43 -12.15
CA ALA A 12 -67.01 17.13 -11.53
C ALA A 12 -66.09 17.37 -10.30
N ARG A 13 -66.49 16.83 -9.16
CA ARG A 13 -65.71 16.79 -7.93
C ARG A 13 -64.57 15.81 -8.09
N PRO A 14 -63.32 16.15 -7.75
CA PRO A 14 -62.23 15.15 -7.70
C PRO A 14 -62.37 14.30 -6.43
N ALA A 15 -62.34 12.99 -6.61
CA ALA A 15 -62.18 12.03 -5.53
C ALA A 15 -60.78 12.14 -4.92
N ALA A 16 -60.73 12.28 -3.60
CA ALA A 16 -59.47 12.28 -2.83
C ALA A 16 -58.87 10.87 -2.87
N ALA A 17 -57.79 10.69 -3.62
CA ALA A 17 -56.99 9.50 -3.55
C ALA A 17 -56.04 9.59 -2.32
N ALA A 18 -56.27 8.73 -1.34
CA ALA A 18 -55.36 8.57 -0.21
C ALA A 18 -54.09 7.89 -0.72
N PHE A 19 -52.97 8.64 -0.75
CA PHE A 19 -51.63 8.05 -0.98
C PHE A 19 -51.17 7.43 0.32
N ALA A 20 -51.21 6.11 0.41
CA ALA A 20 -50.47 5.37 1.42
C ALA A 20 -48.96 5.46 1.09
N ALA A 21 -48.23 6.25 1.87
CA ALA A 21 -46.75 6.30 1.79
C ALA A 21 -46.22 4.99 2.35
N ALA A 22 -45.83 4.06 1.48
CA ALA A 22 -45.00 2.93 1.86
C ALA A 22 -43.57 3.42 2.05
N ALA A 23 -43.14 3.55 3.32
CA ALA A 23 -41.75 3.78 3.68
C ALA A 23 -40.94 2.52 3.35
N LEU A 24 -40.25 2.52 2.22
CA LEU A 24 -39.23 1.51 1.92
C LEU A 24 -38.04 1.73 2.85
N LEU A 25 -37.93 0.94 3.91
CA LEU A 25 -36.73 0.80 4.70
C LEU A 25 -35.70 0.07 3.82
N LEU A 26 -34.83 0.84 3.17
CA LEU A 26 -33.60 0.33 2.57
C LEU A 26 -32.70 -0.12 3.70
N ALA A 27 -32.80 -1.38 4.11
CA ALA A 27 -31.79 -2.03 4.92
C ALA A 27 -30.51 -2.11 4.08
N GLY A 28 -29.63 -1.14 4.25
CA GLY A 28 -28.29 -1.17 3.69
C GLY A 28 -27.57 -2.37 4.29
N THR A 29 -27.40 -3.44 3.52
CA THR A 29 -26.51 -4.53 3.86
C THR A 29 -25.09 -3.96 3.80
N ALA A 30 -24.54 -3.58 4.95
CA ALA A 30 -23.11 -3.33 5.09
C ALA A 30 -22.43 -4.66 4.74
N THR A 31 -21.85 -4.74 3.53
CA THR A 31 -20.94 -5.82 3.19
C THR A 31 -19.73 -5.68 4.10
N ALA A 32 -19.70 -6.50 5.15
CA ALA A 32 -18.50 -6.69 5.94
C ALA A 32 -17.42 -7.16 4.96
N HIS A 33 -16.46 -6.30 4.67
CA HIS A 33 -15.26 -6.73 3.95
C HIS A 33 -14.62 -7.80 4.81
N ALA A 34 -14.65 -9.04 4.35
CA ALA A 34 -13.94 -10.12 4.98
C ALA A 34 -12.46 -9.71 5.03
N VAL A 35 -11.98 -9.42 6.24
CA VAL A 35 -10.54 -9.26 6.47
C VAL A 35 -9.96 -10.63 6.16
N THR A 36 -9.30 -10.75 4.99
CA THR A 36 -8.57 -11.96 4.64
C THR A 36 -7.55 -12.21 5.75
N PRO A 37 -7.52 -13.41 6.36
CA PRO A 37 -6.53 -13.72 7.38
C PRO A 37 -5.13 -13.43 6.80
N LYS A 38 -4.33 -12.64 7.51
CA LYS A 38 -2.94 -12.38 7.16
C LYS A 38 -2.24 -13.74 6.95
N PRO A 39 -1.56 -13.99 5.80
CA PRO A 39 -0.85 -15.24 5.60
C PRO A 39 0.09 -15.47 6.77
N LYS A 40 0.01 -16.65 7.39
CA LYS A 40 0.92 -17.05 8.45
C LYS A 40 2.26 -17.37 7.79
N GLY A 41 3.20 -16.43 7.84
CA GLY A 41 4.54 -16.62 7.29
C GLY A 41 5.32 -17.70 8.05
N PRO A 42 6.46 -18.14 7.51
CA PRO A 42 7.37 -19.02 8.22
C PRO A 42 7.76 -18.38 9.56
N ALA A 43 8.00 -19.22 10.57
CA ALA A 43 8.31 -18.77 11.92
C ALA A 43 9.51 -17.80 11.90
N ILE A 44 9.36 -16.67 12.57
CA ILE A 44 10.44 -15.71 12.82
C ILE A 44 11.46 -16.39 13.73
N ALA A 45 12.75 -16.30 13.43
CA ALA A 45 13.80 -17.08 14.09
C ALA A 45 13.91 -16.81 15.61
N ASP A 46 13.61 -15.59 16.06
CA ASP A 46 13.69 -15.21 17.50
C ASP A 46 12.43 -14.48 18.03
N GLY A 47 11.44 -14.24 17.18
CA GLY A 47 10.21 -13.52 17.55
C GLY A 47 10.38 -12.00 17.67
N THR A 48 11.56 -11.45 17.55
CA THR A 48 11.82 -10.01 17.68
C THR A 48 11.47 -9.29 16.36
N ILE A 49 10.64 -8.27 16.44
CA ILE A 49 10.28 -7.40 15.31
C ILE A 49 10.97 -6.06 15.54
N TYR A 50 11.70 -5.60 14.54
CA TYR A 50 12.33 -4.29 14.54
C TYR A 50 11.52 -3.31 13.70
N TYR A 51 11.54 -2.03 14.07
CA TYR A 51 10.74 -0.99 13.42
C TYR A 51 11.67 0.10 12.90
N TYR A 52 11.81 0.20 11.59
CA TYR A 52 12.67 1.21 10.97
C TYR A 52 12.08 1.75 9.68
N ALA A 53 12.25 3.06 9.48
CA ALA A 53 12.16 3.67 8.16
C ALA A 53 13.52 3.55 7.44
N LEU A 54 13.49 3.56 6.11
CA LEU A 54 14.65 3.49 5.25
C LEU A 54 14.88 4.83 4.57
N LYS A 55 15.89 5.59 5.00
CA LYS A 55 16.27 6.87 4.39
C LYS A 55 17.49 6.68 3.50
N ASN A 56 17.38 7.03 2.22
CA ASN A 56 18.50 6.96 1.29
C ASN A 56 19.53 8.03 1.58
N GLN A 57 20.82 7.67 1.52
CA GLN A 57 21.94 8.57 1.83
C GLN A 57 22.10 9.68 0.79
N ASN A 58 21.91 9.38 -0.49
CA ASN A 58 22.13 10.34 -1.55
C ASN A 58 20.96 11.32 -1.71
N THR A 59 19.74 10.78 -1.84
CA THR A 59 18.55 11.58 -2.13
C THR A 59 17.91 12.19 -0.90
N GLY A 60 18.20 11.65 0.28
CA GLY A 60 17.55 12.03 1.54
C GLY A 60 16.08 11.60 1.63
N ARG A 61 15.56 10.89 0.61
CA ARG A 61 14.18 10.39 0.57
C ARG A 61 14.04 9.11 1.39
N CYS A 62 12.82 8.86 1.84
CA CYS A 62 12.44 7.64 2.52
C CYS A 62 11.71 6.67 1.58
N VAL A 63 11.93 5.39 1.78
CA VAL A 63 11.12 4.35 1.14
C VAL A 63 9.70 4.46 1.66
N ASP A 64 8.73 4.48 0.76
CA ASP A 64 7.33 4.75 1.03
C ASP A 64 6.46 3.75 0.26
N ASP A 65 5.47 3.14 0.92
CA ASP A 65 4.53 2.25 0.27
C ASP A 65 3.09 2.60 0.62
N SER A 66 2.32 3.00 -0.39
CA SER A 66 0.89 3.29 -0.25
C SER A 66 0.07 2.57 -1.30
N TRP A 67 -1.22 2.34 -1.02
CA TRP A 67 -2.12 1.69 -1.97
C TRP A 67 -2.30 2.49 -3.27
N GLY A 68 -2.27 3.82 -3.20
CA GLY A 68 -2.47 4.68 -4.36
C GLY A 68 -1.22 4.91 -5.21
N ALA A 69 -0.03 4.92 -4.61
CA ALA A 69 1.22 5.26 -5.31
C ALA A 69 2.19 4.08 -5.43
N GLY A 70 1.94 2.96 -4.75
CA GLY A 70 2.84 1.82 -4.72
C GLY A 70 4.12 2.09 -3.91
N LEU A 71 5.12 1.24 -4.12
CA LEU A 71 6.45 1.38 -3.52
C LEU A 71 7.27 2.42 -4.29
N ARG A 72 7.79 3.40 -3.57
CA ARG A 72 8.56 4.53 -4.13
C ARG A 72 9.53 5.11 -3.11
N ALA A 73 10.37 6.03 -3.53
CA ALA A 73 11.05 6.95 -2.63
C ALA A 73 10.29 8.29 -2.60
N PHE A 74 10.06 8.81 -1.39
CA PHE A 74 9.30 10.03 -1.16
C PHE A 74 9.94 10.87 -0.04
N THR A 75 9.58 12.14 0.06
CA THR A 75 10.01 13.00 1.16
C THR A 75 9.69 12.34 2.50
N CYS A 76 10.66 12.26 3.40
CA CYS A 76 10.44 11.67 4.73
C CYS A 76 9.40 12.49 5.50
N ASN A 77 8.35 11.84 5.98
CA ASN A 77 7.23 12.47 6.66
C ASN A 77 6.81 11.79 7.98
N GLY A 78 7.47 10.66 8.33
CA GLY A 78 7.20 9.91 9.56
C GLY A 78 5.86 9.18 9.61
N LEU A 79 5.14 9.09 8.49
CA LEU A 79 3.86 8.38 8.43
C LEU A 79 4.08 6.85 8.29
N ASN A 80 3.05 6.07 8.61
CA ASN A 80 3.09 4.60 8.55
C ASN A 80 3.39 4.04 7.15
N TYR A 81 3.22 4.83 6.09
CA TYR A 81 3.65 4.50 4.72
C TYR A 81 5.16 4.30 4.61
N GLN A 82 5.94 4.91 5.52
CA GLN A 82 7.40 4.88 5.55
C GLN A 82 7.96 4.01 6.66
N ASN A 83 7.11 3.45 7.53
CA ASN A 83 7.50 2.57 8.60
C ASN A 83 7.37 1.11 8.18
N PHE A 84 8.40 0.33 8.48
CA PHE A 84 8.47 -1.08 8.11
C PHE A 84 8.73 -1.95 9.34
N ASN A 85 8.06 -3.08 9.38
CA ASN A 85 8.33 -4.19 10.29
C ASN A 85 9.41 -5.07 9.66
N TRP A 86 10.44 -5.38 10.41
CA TRP A 86 11.58 -6.19 9.99
C TRP A 86 11.55 -7.52 10.71
N TYR A 87 11.40 -8.58 9.94
CA TYR A 87 11.29 -9.94 10.48
C TYR A 87 12.56 -10.71 10.12
N PRO A 88 13.43 -11.06 11.09
CA PRO A 88 14.62 -11.86 10.85
C PRO A 88 14.23 -13.26 10.39
N GLN A 89 15.03 -13.81 9.49
CA GLN A 89 14.89 -15.17 9.01
C GLN A 89 16.06 -16.02 9.50
N SER A 90 15.86 -17.34 9.62
CA SER A 90 16.87 -18.27 10.10
C SER A 90 18.15 -18.33 9.23
N ASP A 91 18.06 -17.86 7.99
CA ASP A 91 19.20 -17.79 7.05
C ASP A 91 19.96 -16.44 7.10
N GLY A 92 19.65 -15.58 8.07
CA GLY A 92 20.24 -14.26 8.22
C GLY A 92 19.69 -13.18 7.31
N THR A 93 18.67 -13.48 6.52
CA THR A 93 17.95 -12.48 5.71
C THR A 93 16.80 -11.85 6.50
N TRP A 94 16.17 -10.85 5.91
CA TRP A 94 15.07 -10.09 6.50
C TRP A 94 13.90 -10.01 5.54
N ILE A 95 12.69 -10.15 6.08
CA ILE A 95 11.45 -9.75 5.41
C ILE A 95 11.11 -8.34 5.87
N VAL A 96 10.80 -7.46 4.94
CA VAL A 96 10.54 -6.05 5.18
C VAL A 96 9.10 -5.74 4.80
N GLN A 97 8.21 -5.57 5.79
CA GLN A 97 6.79 -5.39 5.61
C GLN A 97 6.37 -3.96 5.96
N ASN A 98 5.70 -3.28 5.05
CA ASN A 98 5.16 -1.95 5.32
C ASN A 98 4.03 -1.99 6.37
N GLN A 99 4.04 -1.07 7.32
CA GLN A 99 3.06 -1.04 8.42
C GLN A 99 1.66 -0.63 7.95
N ASN A 100 1.57 0.23 6.95
CA ASN A 100 0.27 0.72 6.47
C ASN A 100 -0.41 -0.26 5.52
N THR A 101 0.32 -0.77 4.53
CA THR A 101 -0.25 -1.63 3.49
C THR A 101 -0.21 -3.11 3.83
N GLY A 102 0.66 -3.50 4.77
CA GLY A 102 0.93 -4.90 5.09
C GLY A 102 1.65 -5.67 3.98
N ARG A 103 2.07 -4.98 2.89
CA ARG A 103 2.83 -5.57 1.79
C ARG A 103 4.31 -5.69 2.14
N CYS A 104 4.98 -6.64 1.53
CA CYS A 104 6.43 -6.84 1.65
C CYS A 104 7.17 -6.21 0.47
N ILE A 105 8.38 -5.72 0.72
CA ILE A 105 9.28 -5.29 -0.35
C ILE A 105 9.75 -6.53 -1.11
N ASP A 106 9.51 -6.56 -2.40
CA ASP A 106 9.72 -7.69 -3.31
C ASP A 106 10.55 -7.22 -4.51
N ASP A 107 11.56 -8.01 -4.90
CA ASP A 107 12.32 -7.77 -6.12
C ASP A 107 12.39 -9.02 -6.96
N SER A 108 11.71 -9.02 -8.11
CA SER A 108 11.74 -10.12 -9.08
C SER A 108 12.37 -9.68 -10.40
N ALA A 109 12.86 -10.66 -11.16
CA ALA A 109 13.45 -10.39 -12.46
C ALA A 109 12.43 -9.75 -13.42
N ASP A 110 11.18 -10.24 -13.39
CA ASP A 110 10.13 -9.85 -14.33
C ASP A 110 9.46 -8.50 -13.99
N TYR A 111 9.32 -8.21 -12.68
CA TYR A 111 8.55 -7.04 -12.23
C TYR A 111 9.39 -5.97 -11.54
N GLY A 112 10.67 -6.21 -11.29
CA GLY A 112 11.53 -5.29 -10.57
C GLY A 112 11.17 -5.15 -9.09
N LEU A 113 11.63 -4.04 -8.49
CA LEU A 113 11.35 -3.68 -7.11
C LEU A 113 9.92 -3.15 -6.97
N ARG A 114 9.15 -3.75 -6.05
CA ARG A 114 7.75 -3.41 -5.81
C ARG A 114 7.34 -3.75 -4.37
N ALA A 115 6.16 -3.30 -3.96
CA ALA A 115 5.47 -3.85 -2.80
C ALA A 115 4.47 -4.93 -3.27
N PHE A 116 4.53 -6.10 -2.67
CA PHE A 116 3.70 -7.24 -3.03
C PHE A 116 3.19 -7.96 -1.78
N SER A 117 2.11 -8.75 -1.92
CA SER A 117 1.60 -9.58 -0.82
C SER A 117 2.72 -10.44 -0.25
N CYS A 118 2.87 -10.45 1.08
CA CYS A 118 3.94 -11.22 1.72
C CYS A 118 3.74 -12.72 1.48
N ASN A 119 4.69 -13.33 0.81
CA ASN A 119 4.76 -14.77 0.53
C ASN A 119 6.06 -15.42 1.03
N TYR A 120 6.97 -14.60 1.56
CA TYR A 120 8.24 -15.00 2.19
C TYR A 120 9.19 -15.77 1.26
N SER A 121 9.00 -15.66 -0.05
CA SER A 121 9.90 -16.22 -1.06
C SER A 121 11.25 -15.50 -1.06
N ALA A 122 12.24 -16.05 -1.78
CA ALA A 122 13.55 -15.44 -1.93
C ALA A 122 13.50 -14.03 -2.55
N TYR A 123 12.46 -13.69 -3.32
CA TYR A 123 12.22 -12.36 -3.87
C TYR A 123 11.91 -11.31 -2.79
N GLN A 124 11.46 -11.74 -1.61
CA GLN A 124 11.14 -10.86 -0.47
C GLN A 124 12.18 -10.91 0.64
N ARG A 125 13.25 -11.68 0.45
CA ARG A 125 14.33 -11.81 1.44
C ARG A 125 15.49 -10.89 1.10
N TRP A 126 15.92 -10.13 2.10
CA TRP A 126 16.94 -9.10 1.96
C TRP A 126 18.08 -9.34 2.93
N SER A 127 19.29 -9.49 2.43
CA SER A 127 20.49 -9.45 3.26
C SER A 127 20.95 -8.01 3.48
N ILE A 128 21.47 -7.73 4.67
CA ILE A 128 21.94 -6.39 5.05
C ILE A 128 23.45 -6.41 5.17
N THR A 129 24.13 -5.52 4.46
CA THR A 129 25.56 -5.26 4.61
C THR A 129 25.75 -3.91 5.28
N TYR A 130 26.42 -3.89 6.43
CA TYR A 130 26.77 -2.68 7.16
C TYR A 130 27.99 -2.04 6.52
N GLN A 131 27.92 -0.72 6.28
CA GLN A 131 29.00 0.07 5.72
C GLN A 131 29.79 0.74 6.85
N SER A 132 31.04 1.14 6.58
CA SER A 132 31.91 1.80 7.55
C SER A 132 31.39 3.17 8.02
N ASP A 133 30.52 3.81 7.23
CA ASP A 133 29.86 5.09 7.56
C ASP A 133 28.55 4.92 8.35
N GLY A 134 28.22 3.71 8.77
CA GLY A 134 26.99 3.38 9.51
C GLY A 134 25.76 3.18 8.63
N THR A 135 25.86 3.41 7.32
CA THR A 135 24.77 3.10 6.39
C THR A 135 24.67 1.60 6.11
N LYS A 136 23.65 1.19 5.40
CA LYS A 136 23.38 -0.21 5.10
C LYS A 136 23.01 -0.36 3.63
N THR A 137 23.47 -1.44 3.02
CA THR A 137 23.05 -1.86 1.69
C THR A 137 22.15 -3.08 1.82
N LEU A 138 21.00 -3.06 1.13
CA LEU A 138 20.03 -4.14 1.13
C LEU A 138 20.12 -4.90 -0.18
N LYS A 139 20.50 -6.18 -0.13
CA LYS A 139 20.62 -7.05 -1.32
C LYS A 139 19.54 -8.11 -1.32
N ASN A 140 18.82 -8.20 -2.42
CA ASN A 140 17.80 -9.22 -2.60
C ASN A 140 18.41 -10.61 -2.77
N GLN A 141 17.86 -11.62 -2.10
CA GLN A 141 18.38 -12.98 -2.10
C GLN A 141 18.23 -13.67 -3.46
N SER A 142 17.13 -13.43 -4.16
CA SER A 142 16.84 -14.10 -5.43
C SER A 142 17.56 -13.47 -6.61
N THR A 143 17.45 -12.14 -6.75
CA THR A 143 17.97 -11.42 -7.92
C THR A 143 19.43 -11.00 -7.77
N GLY A 144 19.93 -10.95 -6.55
CA GLY A 144 21.26 -10.42 -6.24
C GLY A 144 21.39 -8.92 -6.43
N ARG A 145 20.32 -8.22 -6.85
CA ARG A 145 20.27 -6.76 -6.98
C ARG A 145 20.17 -6.10 -5.61
N VAL A 146 20.59 -4.86 -5.54
CA VAL A 146 20.49 -4.06 -4.31
C VAL A 146 19.46 -2.95 -4.48
N MET A 147 18.84 -2.55 -3.37
CA MET A 147 17.95 -1.41 -3.35
C MET A 147 18.73 -0.14 -3.68
N ASP A 148 18.20 0.68 -4.57
CA ASP A 148 18.84 1.85 -5.16
C ASP A 148 17.81 2.98 -5.29
N ASP A 149 18.16 4.19 -4.88
CA ASP A 149 17.31 5.37 -5.06
C ASP A 149 18.09 6.53 -5.63
N SER A 150 17.74 6.97 -6.83
CA SER A 150 18.30 8.15 -7.48
C SER A 150 17.21 9.15 -7.89
N LEU A 151 17.58 10.40 -8.07
CA LEU A 151 16.62 11.43 -8.51
C LEU A 151 16.12 11.15 -9.93
N ASP A 152 16.98 10.60 -10.80
CA ASP A 152 16.67 10.37 -12.21
C ASP A 152 15.80 9.13 -12.44
N PHE A 153 16.03 8.06 -11.65
CA PHE A 153 15.40 6.76 -11.88
C PHE A 153 14.44 6.33 -10.76
N GLY A 154 14.38 7.09 -9.67
CA GLY A 154 13.57 6.75 -8.51
C GLY A 154 14.09 5.53 -7.73
N LEU A 155 13.21 4.96 -6.93
CA LEU A 155 13.47 3.74 -6.15
C LEU A 155 13.36 2.50 -7.05
N ARG A 156 14.42 1.68 -7.06
CA ARG A 156 14.52 0.47 -7.88
C ARG A 156 15.43 -0.56 -7.22
N ALA A 157 15.51 -1.76 -7.79
CA ALA A 157 16.61 -2.69 -7.53
C ALA A 157 17.59 -2.66 -8.70
N PHE A 158 18.88 -2.54 -8.40
CA PHE A 158 19.92 -2.40 -9.41
C PHE A 158 21.18 -3.19 -9.03
N GLY A 159 22.05 -3.45 -10.01
CA GLY A 159 23.34 -4.07 -9.76
C GLY A 159 24.16 -3.28 -8.74
N TYR A 160 24.88 -3.97 -7.84
CA TYR A 160 25.70 -3.31 -6.84
C TYR A 160 26.82 -2.49 -7.50
N ASN A 161 26.93 -1.21 -7.15
CA ASN A 161 27.95 -0.30 -7.65
C ASN A 161 28.70 0.47 -6.55
N GLY A 162 28.32 0.27 -5.29
CA GLY A 162 28.98 0.88 -4.12
C GLY A 162 28.68 2.37 -3.90
N LEU A 163 27.80 2.98 -4.72
CA LEU A 163 27.49 4.41 -4.62
C LEU A 163 26.49 4.70 -3.49
N SER A 164 26.39 5.97 -3.10
CA SER A 164 25.48 6.45 -2.05
C SER A 164 23.99 6.26 -2.37
N TYR A 165 23.63 6.10 -3.64
CA TYR A 165 22.27 5.69 -4.07
C TYR A 165 21.82 4.34 -3.49
N GLN A 166 22.79 3.47 -3.16
CA GLN A 166 22.55 2.11 -2.63
C GLN A 166 22.75 2.00 -1.13
N ARG A 167 22.90 3.14 -0.46
CA ARG A 167 23.12 3.23 0.98
C ARG A 167 21.94 3.85 1.69
N PHE A 168 21.50 3.19 2.76
CA PHE A 168 20.34 3.59 3.53
C PHE A 168 20.67 3.69 5.01
N THR A 169 20.14 4.71 5.67
CA THR A 169 20.10 4.83 7.12
C THR A 169 18.79 4.27 7.63
N PHE A 170 18.84 3.46 8.67
CA PHE A 170 17.66 3.01 9.39
C PHE A 170 17.30 4.09 10.41
N VAL A 171 16.06 4.58 10.34
CA VAL A 171 15.54 5.62 11.22
C VAL A 171 14.37 5.02 12.00
N GLY A 172 14.45 5.03 13.33
CA GLY A 172 13.43 4.52 14.26
C GLY A 172 13.09 5.54 15.30
#